data_66964a6e98655f95814d6940b27419bd
#
_entry.id   66964a6e98655f95814d6940b27419bd
#
_cell.length_a   1.000
_cell.length_b   1.000
_cell.length_c   1.000
_cell.angle_alpha   90.00
_cell.angle_beta   90.00
_cell.angle_gamma   90.00
#
_symmetry.space_group_name_H-M   'P 1'
#
loop_
_entity.id
_entity.type
_entity.pdbx_description
1 polymer ?
#
loop_
_entity_poly.entity_id
_entity_poly.type
_entity_poly.pdbx_seq_one_letter_code
_entity_poly.pdbx_strand_id
1 'polypeptide(L)'
;MTITGLASSTEYTAYAFANGSICSRITFTTKKGKPTGYTEMTWEDALANWDNLSGKVLINVSGTEGFAQEKESIAAGVTHLIFWGDSQDGQVNMTIKKGIGASGICDKVEFHNLNITDEGNTTLIYQNGASGCIKEIEVTSCTITNIRGIVRMNASTSNAMSVTIDDCIIKGLGRAATSNHYGLLLSDKVTLTTLNLVVSNTSIIVSKGASASQFIHKSGQPGTITIKDCTFYDMSASDAFCRDTKDMTITISNTLFAKGGVKPFYNTSSVATTLNVNGLYKASDFSFVTPDWGKDYTSLPLTSDQLFPNGSSEDLTFGADVPEEYRVGDQRWNK
;
A
#
# COMPACT_ATOMS: atom_id res chain seq x y z
N MET A 1 -27.27 15.23 -6.95
CA MET A 1 -27.05 15.24 -8.41
C MET A 1 -25.99 14.18 -8.70
N THR A 2 -26.26 13.22 -9.58
CA THR A 2 -25.28 12.19 -9.98
C THR A 2 -24.70 12.58 -11.33
N ILE A 3 -23.38 12.54 -11.48
CA ILE A 3 -22.69 12.77 -12.75
C ILE A 3 -22.29 11.39 -13.31
N THR A 4 -22.68 11.09 -14.54
CA THR A 4 -22.39 9.82 -15.22
C THR A 4 -21.55 10.05 -16.47
N GLY A 5 -21.00 8.99 -17.05
CA GLY A 5 -20.22 9.05 -18.30
C GLY A 5 -18.78 9.59 -18.12
N LEU A 6 -18.28 9.61 -16.88
CA LEU A 6 -16.91 9.98 -16.62
C LEU A 6 -15.96 8.83 -17.03
N ALA A 7 -14.82 9.18 -17.65
CA ALA A 7 -13.77 8.20 -17.94
C ALA A 7 -13.11 7.71 -16.63
N SER A 8 -12.67 6.45 -16.60
CA SER A 8 -11.95 5.89 -15.45
C SER A 8 -10.55 6.48 -15.30
N SER A 9 -10.00 6.45 -14.09
CA SER A 9 -8.65 6.94 -13.75
C SER A 9 -8.38 8.35 -14.28
N THR A 10 -9.40 9.21 -14.29
CA THR A 10 -9.32 10.56 -14.87
C THR A 10 -9.62 11.59 -13.80
N GLU A 11 -8.78 12.60 -13.72
CA GLU A 11 -9.01 13.75 -12.85
C GLU A 11 -10.07 14.68 -13.44
N TYR A 12 -11.03 15.06 -12.63
CA TYR A 12 -12.10 15.99 -12.96
C TYR A 12 -12.16 17.12 -11.94
N THR A 13 -12.51 18.31 -12.42
CA THR A 13 -12.87 19.42 -11.54
C THR A 13 -14.34 19.74 -11.73
N ALA A 14 -15.13 19.65 -10.67
CA ALA A 14 -16.52 20.03 -10.65
C ALA A 14 -16.68 21.41 -9.97
N TYR A 15 -17.56 22.23 -10.52
CA TYR A 15 -17.89 23.55 -10.00
C TYR A 15 -19.38 23.62 -9.66
N ALA A 16 -19.70 24.12 -8.47
CA ALA A 16 -21.05 24.50 -8.13
C ALA A 16 -21.25 25.99 -8.35
N PHE A 17 -22.38 26.36 -8.91
CA PHE A 17 -22.76 27.77 -9.18
C PHE A 17 -24.00 28.13 -8.39
N ALA A 18 -24.01 29.35 -7.82
CA ALA A 18 -25.19 29.99 -7.26
C ALA A 18 -25.26 31.41 -7.81
N ASN A 19 -26.42 31.78 -8.33
CA ASN A 19 -26.67 33.11 -8.91
C ASN A 19 -25.61 33.54 -9.96
N GLY A 20 -25.13 32.60 -10.76
CA GLY A 20 -24.15 32.87 -11.80
C GLY A 20 -22.68 32.96 -11.32
N SER A 21 -22.45 32.86 -10.03
CA SER A 21 -21.09 32.85 -9.45
C SER A 21 -20.69 31.46 -8.97
N ILE A 22 -19.39 31.10 -9.10
CA ILE A 22 -18.83 29.86 -8.54
C ILE A 22 -18.89 29.97 -7.01
N CYS A 23 -19.64 29.06 -6.38
CA CYS A 23 -19.73 28.98 -4.92
C CYS A 23 -18.91 27.84 -4.32
N SER A 24 -18.53 26.82 -5.11
CA SER A 24 -17.67 25.72 -4.67
C SER A 24 -16.97 25.10 -5.87
N ARG A 25 -15.81 24.52 -5.59
CA ARG A 25 -15.03 23.74 -6.53
C ARG A 25 -14.52 22.48 -5.84
N ILE A 26 -14.61 21.33 -6.49
CA ILE A 26 -14.02 20.07 -6.03
C ILE A 26 -13.24 19.44 -7.17
N THR A 27 -12.03 18.96 -6.89
CA THR A 27 -11.25 18.12 -7.80
C THR A 27 -11.25 16.70 -7.27
N PHE A 28 -11.48 15.73 -8.15
CA PHE A 28 -11.50 14.31 -7.80
C PHE A 28 -11.02 13.47 -8.98
N THR A 29 -10.43 12.33 -8.68
CA THR A 29 -10.07 11.33 -9.70
C THR A 29 -11.07 10.19 -9.68
N THR A 30 -11.55 9.79 -10.86
CA THR A 30 -12.42 8.63 -10.98
C THR A 30 -11.65 7.34 -10.71
N LYS A 31 -12.33 6.35 -10.14
CA LYS A 31 -11.71 5.04 -9.89
C LYS A 31 -11.26 4.36 -11.18
N LYS A 32 -10.28 3.45 -11.06
CA LYS A 32 -9.84 2.60 -12.16
C LYS A 32 -11.03 1.74 -12.64
N GLY A 33 -11.24 1.69 -13.93
CA GLY A 33 -12.26 0.84 -14.55
C GLY A 33 -11.78 -0.60 -14.66
N LYS A 34 -12.74 -1.55 -14.69
CA LYS A 34 -12.43 -2.98 -14.91
C LYS A 34 -11.71 -3.16 -16.25
N PRO A 35 -10.54 -3.82 -16.27
CA PRO A 35 -9.79 -4.01 -17.51
C PRO A 35 -10.46 -5.01 -18.42
N THR A 36 -10.19 -4.90 -19.72
CA THR A 36 -10.69 -5.82 -20.77
C THR A 36 -9.57 -6.70 -21.31
N GLY A 37 -9.94 -7.79 -22.01
CA GLY A 37 -8.95 -8.69 -22.62
C GLY A 37 -8.42 -9.76 -21.67
N TYR A 38 -9.15 -10.06 -20.61
CA TYR A 38 -8.90 -11.13 -19.66
C TYR A 38 -9.95 -12.23 -19.78
N THR A 39 -9.59 -13.45 -19.41
CA THR A 39 -10.56 -14.51 -19.13
C THR A 39 -11.16 -14.19 -17.76
N GLU A 40 -12.40 -13.72 -17.77
CA GLU A 40 -13.14 -13.39 -16.56
C GLU A 40 -13.82 -14.63 -15.98
N MET A 41 -13.75 -14.80 -14.67
CA MET A 41 -14.38 -15.91 -13.94
C MET A 41 -14.72 -15.50 -12.50
N THR A 42 -15.60 -16.27 -11.89
CA THR A 42 -15.90 -16.14 -10.46
C THR A 42 -14.75 -16.73 -9.60
N TRP A 43 -14.78 -16.47 -8.29
CA TRP A 43 -13.83 -17.09 -7.38
C TRP A 43 -13.98 -18.63 -7.35
N GLU A 44 -15.21 -19.12 -7.33
CA GLU A 44 -15.51 -20.55 -7.29
C GLU A 44 -14.96 -21.27 -8.55
N ASP A 45 -15.17 -20.68 -9.72
CA ASP A 45 -14.65 -21.22 -10.98
C ASP A 45 -13.11 -21.21 -11.01
N ALA A 46 -12.51 -20.10 -10.52
CA ALA A 46 -11.07 -19.98 -10.43
C ALA A 46 -10.50 -21.03 -9.47
N LEU A 47 -11.11 -21.22 -8.31
CA LEU A 47 -10.68 -22.20 -7.30
C LEU A 47 -10.75 -23.63 -7.83
N ALA A 48 -11.85 -23.97 -8.53
CA ALA A 48 -12.04 -25.31 -9.13
C ALA A 48 -11.01 -25.63 -10.22
N ASN A 49 -10.48 -24.61 -10.89
CA ASN A 49 -9.55 -24.76 -12.02
C ASN A 49 -8.15 -24.18 -11.73
N TRP A 50 -7.83 -23.88 -10.49
CA TRP A 50 -6.66 -23.07 -10.11
C TRP A 50 -5.34 -23.54 -10.76
N ASP A 51 -5.07 -24.82 -10.72
CA ASP A 51 -3.82 -25.40 -11.23
C ASP A 51 -3.75 -25.44 -12.77
N ASN A 52 -4.86 -25.23 -13.45
CA ASN A 52 -5.02 -25.20 -14.92
C ASN A 52 -5.21 -23.80 -15.47
N LEU A 53 -5.22 -22.76 -14.63
CA LEU A 53 -5.35 -21.39 -15.09
C LEU A 53 -4.17 -21.02 -15.99
N SER A 54 -4.43 -20.22 -17.03
CA SER A 54 -3.41 -19.78 -17.97
C SER A 54 -3.75 -18.44 -18.62
N GLY A 55 -2.73 -17.75 -19.11
CA GLY A 55 -2.87 -16.46 -19.78
C GLY A 55 -3.24 -15.34 -18.82
N LYS A 56 -4.15 -14.47 -19.24
CA LYS A 56 -4.63 -13.33 -18.48
C LYS A 56 -5.96 -13.66 -17.83
N VAL A 57 -5.98 -13.73 -16.52
CA VAL A 57 -7.14 -14.14 -15.71
C VAL A 57 -7.61 -12.96 -14.85
N LEU A 58 -8.91 -12.69 -14.88
CA LEU A 58 -9.57 -11.76 -13.99
C LEU A 58 -10.59 -12.52 -13.13
N ILE A 59 -10.33 -12.59 -11.84
CA ILE A 59 -11.25 -13.14 -10.86
C ILE A 59 -12.16 -11.99 -10.41
N ASN A 60 -13.38 -12.03 -10.91
CA ASN A 60 -14.41 -11.05 -10.57
C ASN A 60 -15.09 -11.49 -9.28
N VAL A 61 -14.91 -10.71 -8.23
CA VAL A 61 -15.53 -10.97 -6.93
C VAL A 61 -16.69 -10.00 -6.77
N SER A 62 -17.90 -10.54 -6.74
CA SER A 62 -19.13 -9.76 -6.58
C SER A 62 -19.88 -10.21 -5.32
N GLY A 63 -20.67 -9.31 -4.75
CA GLY A 63 -21.53 -9.58 -3.62
C GLY A 63 -20.91 -9.23 -2.27
N THR A 64 -21.72 -9.39 -1.21
CA THR A 64 -21.35 -9.09 0.18
C THR A 64 -20.70 -10.28 0.89
N GLU A 65 -20.82 -11.48 0.36
CA GLU A 65 -20.17 -12.67 0.89
C GLU A 65 -18.72 -12.67 0.45
N GLY A 66 -17.81 -12.59 1.42
CA GLY A 66 -16.39 -12.60 1.18
C GLY A 66 -15.89 -13.96 0.67
N PHE A 67 -14.71 -13.99 0.14
CA PHE A 67 -14.02 -15.23 -0.26
C PHE A 67 -12.71 -15.42 0.50
N ALA A 68 -12.32 -16.69 0.68
CA ALA A 68 -11.08 -17.05 1.35
C ALA A 68 -10.02 -17.51 0.34
N GLN A 69 -8.90 -16.78 0.29
CA GLN A 69 -7.75 -17.13 -0.54
C GLN A 69 -6.84 -18.11 0.23
N GLU A 70 -6.78 -19.36 -0.24
CA GLU A 70 -6.03 -20.46 0.39
C GLU A 70 -4.90 -21.01 -0.52
N LYS A 71 -4.76 -20.50 -1.73
CA LYS A 71 -3.77 -20.98 -2.70
C LYS A 71 -2.42 -20.29 -2.51
N GLU A 72 -1.35 -21.08 -2.40
CA GLU A 72 0.00 -20.56 -2.19
C GLU A 72 0.68 -20.13 -3.48
N SER A 73 0.28 -20.72 -4.62
CA SER A 73 1.01 -20.53 -5.86
C SER A 73 0.08 -20.37 -7.05
N ILE A 74 0.34 -19.36 -7.84
CA ILE A 74 -0.29 -19.15 -9.15
C ILE A 74 0.25 -20.18 -10.13
N ALA A 75 -0.62 -20.80 -10.93
CA ALA A 75 -0.22 -21.76 -11.96
C ALA A 75 0.81 -21.15 -12.94
N ALA A 76 1.77 -21.96 -13.38
CA ALA A 76 2.88 -21.49 -14.22
C ALA A 76 2.47 -20.91 -15.58
N GLY A 77 1.25 -21.25 -16.07
CA GLY A 77 0.70 -20.72 -17.31
C GLY A 77 0.06 -19.32 -17.19
N VAL A 78 -0.16 -18.82 -15.97
CA VAL A 78 -0.78 -17.51 -15.74
C VAL A 78 0.24 -16.39 -15.93
N THR A 79 -0.02 -15.51 -16.85
CA THR A 79 0.82 -14.32 -17.10
C THR A 79 0.32 -13.08 -16.34
N HIS A 80 -0.99 -12.95 -16.16
CA HIS A 80 -1.60 -11.87 -15.37
C HIS A 80 -2.74 -12.44 -14.52
N LEU A 81 -2.81 -12.02 -13.26
CA LEU A 81 -3.88 -12.38 -12.34
C LEU A 81 -4.44 -11.12 -11.68
N ILE A 82 -5.74 -10.92 -11.81
CA ILE A 82 -6.42 -9.78 -11.19
C ILE A 82 -7.51 -10.31 -10.25
N PHE A 83 -7.50 -9.83 -9.01
CA PHE A 83 -8.63 -9.92 -8.08
C PHE A 83 -9.38 -8.59 -8.11
N TRP A 84 -10.59 -8.62 -8.64
CA TRP A 84 -11.41 -7.43 -8.88
C TRP A 84 -12.67 -7.46 -8.01
N GLY A 85 -12.76 -6.56 -7.06
CA GLY A 85 -13.96 -6.35 -6.27
C GLY A 85 -15.00 -5.56 -7.07
N ASP A 86 -16.01 -6.25 -7.57
CA ASP A 86 -17.10 -5.66 -8.35
C ASP A 86 -18.33 -5.46 -7.45
N SER A 87 -18.33 -4.40 -6.68
CA SER A 87 -19.47 -4.02 -5.83
C SER A 87 -19.75 -2.53 -5.97
N GLN A 88 -21.03 -2.21 -6.09
CA GLN A 88 -21.56 -0.83 -6.08
C GLN A 88 -21.64 -0.28 -4.65
N ASP A 89 -21.71 -1.16 -3.66
CA ASP A 89 -21.98 -0.83 -2.26
C ASP A 89 -20.72 -0.73 -1.40
N GLY A 90 -19.53 -0.77 -2.02
CA GLY A 90 -18.26 -0.67 -1.31
C GLY A 90 -17.25 -1.73 -1.75
N GLN A 91 -16.29 -2.03 -0.88
CA GLN A 91 -15.25 -3.03 -1.12
C GLN A 91 -15.79 -4.45 -0.84
N VAL A 92 -15.31 -5.42 -1.62
CA VAL A 92 -15.62 -6.84 -1.43
C VAL A 92 -14.64 -7.46 -0.43
N ASN A 93 -15.14 -8.26 0.50
CA ASN A 93 -14.30 -8.90 1.51
C ASN A 93 -13.45 -10.03 0.91
N MET A 94 -12.16 -10.02 1.23
CA MET A 94 -11.20 -11.07 0.90
C MET A 94 -10.45 -11.48 2.16
N THR A 95 -10.57 -12.74 2.56
CA THR A 95 -9.78 -13.30 3.65
C THR A 95 -8.54 -14.00 3.09
N ILE A 96 -7.35 -13.66 3.59
CA ILE A 96 -6.11 -14.32 3.21
C ILE A 96 -5.75 -15.35 4.25
N LYS A 97 -5.64 -16.61 3.84
CA LYS A 97 -5.11 -17.71 4.64
C LYS A 97 -3.69 -18.10 4.21
N LYS A 98 -3.34 -17.80 2.97
CA LYS A 98 -2.03 -18.08 2.38
C LYS A 98 -1.56 -16.89 1.55
N GLY A 99 -0.28 -16.56 1.66
CA GLY A 99 0.33 -15.58 0.76
C GLY A 99 0.49 -16.13 -0.65
N ILE A 100 0.25 -15.29 -1.64
CA ILE A 100 0.28 -15.68 -3.05
C ILE A 100 1.71 -15.57 -3.60
N GLY A 101 2.24 -16.65 -4.15
CA GLY A 101 3.45 -16.67 -4.97
C GLY A 101 3.14 -17.12 -6.40
N ALA A 102 4.14 -17.33 -7.22
CA ALA A 102 4.00 -17.84 -8.57
C ALA A 102 4.87 -19.09 -8.79
N SER A 103 4.34 -20.09 -9.50
CA SER A 103 5.10 -21.30 -9.89
C SER A 103 5.95 -21.08 -11.14
N GLY A 104 5.59 -20.07 -11.95
CA GLY A 104 6.30 -19.63 -13.15
C GLY A 104 6.52 -18.12 -13.14
N ILE A 105 6.82 -17.56 -14.30
CA ILE A 105 6.91 -16.10 -14.45
C ILE A 105 5.51 -15.55 -14.67
N CYS A 106 5.02 -14.80 -13.70
CA CYS A 106 3.78 -14.03 -13.79
C CYS A 106 4.17 -12.55 -14.00
N ASP A 107 3.73 -11.96 -15.09
CA ASP A 107 4.09 -10.58 -15.40
C ASP A 107 3.41 -9.61 -14.44
N LYS A 108 2.14 -9.89 -14.03
CA LYS A 108 1.40 -8.98 -13.16
C LYS A 108 0.39 -9.68 -12.24
N VAL A 109 0.32 -9.22 -10.98
CA VAL A 109 -0.76 -9.55 -10.03
C VAL A 109 -1.37 -8.26 -9.51
N GLU A 110 -2.68 -8.15 -9.54
CA GLU A 110 -3.42 -6.95 -9.13
C GLU A 110 -4.53 -7.27 -8.13
N PHE A 111 -4.74 -6.35 -7.18
CA PHE A 111 -5.84 -6.36 -6.22
C PHE A 111 -6.57 -5.02 -6.29
N HIS A 112 -7.86 -5.03 -6.58
CA HIS A 112 -8.66 -3.82 -6.75
C HIS A 112 -9.95 -3.86 -5.95
N ASN A 113 -10.24 -2.77 -5.22
CA ASN A 113 -11.50 -2.53 -4.52
C ASN A 113 -11.87 -3.66 -3.54
N LEU A 114 -10.90 -4.12 -2.76
CA LEU A 114 -11.04 -5.23 -1.82
C LEU A 114 -10.84 -4.77 -0.38
N ASN A 115 -11.62 -5.34 0.52
CA ASN A 115 -11.39 -5.30 1.96
C ASN A 115 -10.68 -6.59 2.37
N ILE A 116 -9.36 -6.51 2.54
CA ILE A 116 -8.48 -7.67 2.74
C ILE A 116 -8.16 -7.85 4.21
N THR A 117 -8.44 -9.04 4.75
CA THR A 117 -8.12 -9.41 6.13
C THR A 117 -7.24 -10.65 6.16
N ASP A 118 -6.17 -10.65 6.97
CA ASP A 118 -5.26 -11.77 7.12
C ASP A 118 -5.68 -12.65 8.31
N GLU A 119 -6.02 -13.90 8.03
CA GLU A 119 -6.25 -14.96 9.04
C GLU A 119 -5.09 -15.95 9.13
N GLY A 120 -4.25 -16.00 8.10
CA GLY A 120 -3.13 -16.95 8.01
C GLY A 120 -1.84 -16.47 8.65
N ASN A 121 -1.82 -15.25 9.21
CA ASN A 121 -0.61 -14.58 9.71
C ASN A 121 0.50 -14.57 8.64
N THR A 122 0.14 -14.12 7.45
CA THR A 122 0.98 -14.18 6.26
C THR A 122 1.17 -12.80 5.62
N THR A 123 1.80 -12.76 4.47
CA THR A 123 1.88 -11.58 3.60
C THR A 123 0.92 -11.74 2.43
N LEU A 124 0.46 -10.64 1.86
CA LEU A 124 -0.42 -10.68 0.69
C LEU A 124 0.27 -11.40 -0.47
N ILE A 125 1.49 -11.00 -0.77
CA ILE A 125 2.37 -11.68 -1.73
C ILE A 125 3.52 -12.35 -0.96
N TYR A 126 3.69 -13.67 -1.19
CA TYR A 126 4.77 -14.45 -0.61
C TYR A 126 5.43 -15.32 -1.66
N GLN A 127 6.48 -14.84 -2.27
CA GLN A 127 7.26 -15.60 -3.24
C GLN A 127 8.34 -16.42 -2.52
N ASN A 128 8.15 -17.73 -2.40
CA ASN A 128 9.03 -18.64 -1.66
C ASN A 128 9.73 -19.67 -2.56
N GLY A 129 9.36 -19.78 -3.81
CA GLY A 129 9.95 -20.74 -4.78
C GLY A 129 10.93 -20.05 -5.73
N ALA A 130 12.06 -20.69 -6.01
CA ALA A 130 13.08 -20.16 -6.92
C ALA A 130 12.68 -20.23 -8.42
N SER A 131 11.67 -21.04 -8.76
CA SER A 131 11.23 -21.24 -10.15
C SER A 131 10.27 -20.19 -10.66
N GLY A 132 9.65 -19.40 -9.77
CA GLY A 132 8.64 -18.42 -10.12
C GLY A 132 9.01 -16.99 -9.74
N CYS A 133 8.38 -16.03 -10.39
CA CYS A 133 8.50 -14.61 -10.06
C CYS A 133 7.24 -13.87 -10.48
N ILE A 134 6.76 -12.98 -9.61
CA ILE A 134 5.79 -11.95 -9.97
C ILE A 134 6.58 -10.67 -10.24
N LYS A 135 6.51 -10.14 -11.47
CA LYS A 135 7.29 -8.96 -11.88
C LYS A 135 6.65 -7.65 -11.46
N GLU A 136 5.34 -7.58 -11.51
CA GLU A 136 4.57 -6.39 -11.15
C GLU A 136 3.45 -6.74 -10.17
N ILE A 137 3.36 -6.00 -9.09
CA ILE A 137 2.32 -6.13 -8.06
C ILE A 137 1.63 -4.79 -7.94
N GLU A 138 0.31 -4.78 -8.06
CA GLU A 138 -0.50 -3.57 -7.90
C GLU A 138 -1.61 -3.82 -6.86
N VAL A 139 -1.73 -2.93 -5.88
CA VAL A 139 -2.78 -2.93 -4.87
C VAL A 139 -3.44 -1.57 -4.90
N THR A 140 -4.69 -1.50 -5.32
CA THR A 140 -5.35 -0.20 -5.56
C THR A 140 -6.75 -0.17 -4.94
N SER A 141 -7.09 0.95 -4.30
CA SER A 141 -8.40 1.19 -3.67
C SER A 141 -8.79 0.08 -2.69
N CYS A 142 -7.82 -0.47 -1.95
CA CYS A 142 -8.04 -1.54 -0.99
C CYS A 142 -7.96 -1.05 0.45
N THR A 143 -8.76 -1.68 1.32
CA THR A 143 -8.55 -1.64 2.76
C THR A 143 -7.90 -2.95 3.19
N ILE A 144 -6.76 -2.90 3.88
CA ILE A 144 -6.03 -4.09 4.32
C ILE A 144 -5.93 -4.05 5.84
N THR A 145 -6.36 -5.11 6.50
CA THR A 145 -6.45 -5.12 7.97
C THR A 145 -5.71 -6.30 8.57
N ASN A 146 -4.93 -6.04 9.62
CA ASN A 146 -4.23 -7.04 10.42
C ASN A 146 -3.29 -7.94 9.61
N ILE A 147 -2.59 -7.40 8.63
CA ILE A 147 -1.69 -8.17 7.78
C ILE A 147 -0.26 -8.16 8.32
N ARG A 148 0.44 -9.28 8.20
CA ARG A 148 1.85 -9.40 8.58
C ARG A 148 2.76 -8.56 7.68
N GLY A 149 2.46 -8.45 6.40
CA GLY A 149 3.17 -7.63 5.42
C GLY A 149 2.49 -7.65 4.06
N ILE A 150 2.85 -6.73 3.18
CA ILE A 150 2.26 -6.68 1.84
C ILE A 150 3.05 -7.62 0.91
N VAL A 151 4.34 -7.39 0.72
CA VAL A 151 5.16 -8.19 -0.20
C VAL A 151 6.36 -8.77 0.53
N ARG A 152 6.51 -10.09 0.44
CA ARG A 152 7.73 -10.79 0.84
C ARG A 152 8.29 -11.62 -0.31
N MET A 153 9.52 -11.30 -0.69
CA MET A 153 10.31 -12.09 -1.62
C MET A 153 11.35 -12.89 -0.83
N ASN A 154 11.26 -14.21 -0.87
CA ASN A 154 12.15 -15.15 -0.17
C ASN A 154 12.91 -16.07 -1.13
N ALA A 155 12.84 -15.79 -2.42
CA ALA A 155 13.55 -16.54 -3.45
C ALA A 155 14.20 -15.60 -4.46
N SER A 156 15.43 -15.89 -4.82
CA SER A 156 16.17 -15.10 -5.83
C SER A 156 15.61 -15.31 -7.22
N THR A 157 15.61 -14.26 -8.00
CA THR A 157 15.22 -14.25 -9.42
C THR A 157 16.07 -13.23 -10.17
N SER A 158 16.31 -13.48 -11.44
CA SER A 158 17.01 -12.54 -12.34
C SER A 158 16.07 -11.46 -12.91
N ASN A 159 14.82 -11.43 -12.52
CA ASN A 159 13.84 -10.46 -13.02
C ASN A 159 13.85 -9.17 -12.19
N ALA A 160 13.45 -8.08 -12.82
CA ALA A 160 13.06 -6.87 -12.13
C ALA A 160 11.71 -7.06 -11.43
N MET A 161 11.47 -6.30 -10.38
CA MET A 161 10.18 -6.26 -9.69
C MET A 161 9.74 -4.82 -9.47
N SER A 162 8.44 -4.58 -9.63
CA SER A 162 7.79 -3.34 -9.22
C SER A 162 6.58 -3.62 -8.34
N VAL A 163 6.39 -2.75 -7.35
CA VAL A 163 5.25 -2.81 -6.42
C VAL A 163 4.60 -1.44 -6.39
N THR A 164 3.31 -1.38 -6.63
CA THR A 164 2.50 -0.16 -6.50
C THR A 164 1.40 -0.39 -5.48
N ILE A 165 1.31 0.50 -4.50
CA ILE A 165 0.24 0.56 -3.50
C ILE A 165 -0.36 1.95 -3.61
N ASP A 166 -1.59 2.05 -4.10
CA ASP A 166 -2.24 3.33 -4.37
C ASP A 166 -3.68 3.35 -3.84
N ASP A 167 -4.09 4.50 -3.31
CA ASP A 167 -5.44 4.72 -2.79
C ASP A 167 -5.86 3.66 -1.74
N CYS A 168 -4.95 3.26 -0.85
CA CYS A 168 -5.18 2.20 0.13
C CYS A 168 -5.28 2.73 1.57
N ILE A 169 -5.95 1.95 2.42
CA ILE A 169 -5.86 2.08 3.88
C ILE A 169 -5.31 0.77 4.43
N ILE A 170 -4.16 0.82 5.10
CA ILE A 170 -3.52 -0.35 5.68
C ILE A 170 -3.51 -0.21 7.19
N LYS A 171 -4.21 -1.11 7.89
CA LYS A 171 -4.38 -1.09 9.35
C LYS A 171 -3.76 -2.33 9.99
N GLY A 172 -3.03 -2.17 11.09
CA GLY A 172 -2.41 -3.28 11.79
C GLY A 172 -1.32 -3.97 10.96
N LEU A 173 -0.53 -3.19 10.21
CA LEU A 173 0.60 -3.71 9.45
C LEU A 173 1.69 -4.25 10.38
N GLY A 174 2.22 -5.42 10.04
CA GLY A 174 3.26 -6.06 10.83
C GLY A 174 2.70 -6.82 12.04
N ARG A 175 1.42 -7.16 12.07
CA ARG A 175 0.78 -7.94 13.14
C ARG A 175 1.67 -9.09 13.57
N ALA A 176 2.07 -9.06 14.81
CA ALA A 176 3.07 -9.94 15.36
C ALA A 176 2.60 -11.39 15.44
N ALA A 177 3.18 -12.23 14.62
CA ALA A 177 3.59 -13.51 15.14
C ALA A 177 5.04 -13.36 15.57
N THR A 178 5.25 -13.54 16.78
CA THR A 178 6.42 -14.02 17.53
C THR A 178 7.84 -13.64 17.08
N SER A 179 8.23 -13.27 15.87
CA SER A 179 9.64 -12.99 15.59
C SER A 179 10.05 -12.31 14.29
N ASN A 180 9.20 -12.14 13.31
CA ASN A 180 9.58 -11.43 12.08
C ASN A 180 8.45 -10.53 11.63
N HIS A 181 8.63 -9.25 11.83
CA HIS A 181 7.69 -8.23 11.43
C HIS A 181 8.03 -7.81 10.01
N TYR A 182 7.09 -7.98 9.11
CA TYR A 182 7.23 -7.55 7.72
C TYR A 182 6.42 -6.27 7.54
N GLY A 183 6.92 -5.39 6.70
CA GLY A 183 6.25 -4.14 6.38
C GLY A 183 5.62 -4.18 5.00
N LEU A 184 5.78 -3.07 4.28
CA LEU A 184 5.28 -2.95 2.92
C LEU A 184 6.04 -3.85 1.95
N LEU A 185 7.35 -3.96 2.12
CA LEU A 185 8.23 -4.73 1.25
C LEU A 185 9.37 -5.36 2.02
N LEU A 186 9.52 -6.67 1.89
CA LEU A 186 10.65 -7.41 2.40
C LEU A 186 11.27 -8.25 1.28
N SER A 187 12.50 -7.92 0.88
CA SER A 187 13.29 -8.64 -0.12
C SER A 187 14.74 -8.86 0.35
N ASP A 188 14.89 -9.25 1.61
CA ASP A 188 16.18 -9.34 2.31
C ASP A 188 17.06 -10.53 1.84
N LYS A 189 16.49 -11.52 1.16
CA LYS A 189 17.14 -12.76 0.79
C LYS A 189 17.21 -13.02 -0.70
N VAL A 190 16.86 -12.03 -1.51
CA VAL A 190 16.72 -12.25 -2.96
C VAL A 190 17.68 -11.38 -3.76
N THR A 191 18.06 -11.89 -4.92
CA THR A 191 18.73 -11.13 -5.95
C THR A 191 17.70 -10.78 -7.02
N LEU A 192 17.47 -9.49 -7.22
CA LEU A 192 16.65 -8.92 -8.28
C LEU A 192 17.55 -8.03 -9.13
N THR A 193 17.23 -7.83 -10.40
CA THR A 193 17.97 -6.85 -11.21
C THR A 193 17.63 -5.43 -10.82
N THR A 194 16.37 -5.17 -10.49
CA THR A 194 15.87 -3.87 -10.04
C THR A 194 14.66 -4.07 -9.15
N LEU A 195 14.51 -3.20 -8.16
CA LEU A 195 13.34 -3.18 -7.28
C LEU A 195 12.77 -1.78 -7.20
N ASN A 196 11.52 -1.60 -7.61
CA ASN A 196 10.82 -0.33 -7.52
C ASN A 196 9.60 -0.47 -6.61
N LEU A 197 9.40 0.51 -5.74
CA LEU A 197 8.22 0.63 -4.88
C LEU A 197 7.60 2.01 -5.03
N VAL A 198 6.32 2.05 -5.29
CA VAL A 198 5.50 3.27 -5.26
C VAL A 198 4.41 3.09 -4.21
N VAL A 199 4.32 4.02 -3.28
CA VAL A 199 3.20 4.12 -2.32
C VAL A 199 2.62 5.52 -2.47
N SER A 200 1.36 5.60 -2.86
CA SER A 200 0.69 6.90 -3.09
C SER A 200 -0.74 6.91 -2.52
N ASN A 201 -1.22 8.08 -2.16
CA ASN A 201 -2.58 8.28 -1.68
C ASN A 201 -3.01 7.23 -0.63
N THR A 202 -2.10 6.90 0.29
CA THR A 202 -2.26 5.72 1.16
C THR A 202 -2.02 6.08 2.61
N SER A 203 -2.90 5.60 3.48
CA SER A 203 -2.71 5.69 4.93
C SER A 203 -2.26 4.36 5.51
N ILE A 204 -1.20 4.38 6.30
CA ILE A 204 -0.66 3.24 7.01
C ILE A 204 -0.81 3.50 8.52
N ILE A 205 -1.70 2.74 9.16
CA ILE A 205 -2.01 2.83 10.59
C ILE A 205 -1.42 1.61 11.27
N VAL A 206 -0.40 1.81 12.10
CA VAL A 206 0.24 0.75 12.86
C VAL A 206 -0.43 0.67 14.22
N SER A 207 -1.42 -0.18 14.35
CA SER A 207 -2.19 -0.32 15.58
C SER A 207 -1.32 -0.76 16.75
N LYS A 208 -1.71 -0.34 17.96
CA LYS A 208 -1.04 -0.68 19.22
C LYS A 208 -0.86 -2.20 19.36
N GLY A 209 0.40 -2.64 19.52
CA GLY A 209 0.78 -4.05 19.61
C GLY A 209 1.12 -4.72 18.29
N ALA A 210 0.86 -4.10 17.16
CA ALA A 210 1.48 -4.45 15.89
C ALA A 210 2.83 -3.74 15.79
N SER A 211 3.81 -4.36 15.16
CA SER A 211 5.14 -3.77 14.94
C SER A 211 5.65 -4.23 13.60
N ALA A 212 5.78 -3.29 12.67
CA ALA A 212 6.53 -3.52 11.45
C ALA A 212 7.96 -3.10 11.70
N SER A 213 8.78 -3.99 12.28
CA SER A 213 10.15 -3.65 12.66
C SER A 213 10.97 -3.02 11.52
N GLN A 214 10.51 -3.20 10.30
CA GLN A 214 11.05 -2.57 9.09
C GLN A 214 9.94 -2.42 8.06
N PHE A 215 9.63 -1.17 7.66
CA PHE A 215 8.59 -0.94 6.65
C PHE A 215 9.05 -1.31 5.25
N ILE A 216 10.32 -1.01 4.94
CA ILE A 216 10.93 -1.33 3.65
C ILE A 216 12.31 -1.93 3.93
N HIS A 217 12.47 -3.21 3.59
CA HIS A 217 13.74 -3.92 3.72
C HIS A 217 14.08 -4.59 2.39
N LYS A 218 15.23 -4.26 1.85
CA LYS A 218 15.77 -4.87 0.64
C LYS A 218 17.23 -5.25 0.83
N SER A 219 17.76 -6.08 -0.04
CA SER A 219 19.15 -6.53 0.00
C SER A 219 19.86 -6.26 -1.33
N GLY A 220 20.73 -5.24 -1.33
CA GLY A 220 21.75 -5.03 -2.37
C GLY A 220 21.31 -4.76 -3.82
N GLN A 221 20.03 -4.50 -4.10
CA GLN A 221 19.57 -4.21 -5.46
C GLN A 221 19.39 -2.70 -5.68
N PRO A 222 19.72 -2.18 -6.89
CA PRO A 222 19.34 -0.83 -7.26
C PRO A 222 17.84 -0.69 -7.47
N GLY A 223 17.34 0.53 -7.41
CA GLY A 223 15.94 0.82 -7.70
C GLY A 223 15.46 2.12 -7.10
N THR A 224 14.14 2.26 -7.05
CA THR A 224 13.48 3.47 -6.57
C THR A 224 12.43 3.16 -5.51
N ILE A 225 12.30 4.06 -4.55
CA ILE A 225 11.19 4.09 -3.60
C ILE A 225 10.54 5.46 -3.73
N THR A 226 9.27 5.49 -4.07
CA THR A 226 8.48 6.74 -4.13
C THR A 226 7.35 6.65 -3.11
N ILE A 227 7.27 7.64 -2.22
CA ILE A 227 6.21 7.78 -1.23
C ILE A 227 5.60 9.16 -1.43
N LYS A 228 4.32 9.19 -1.75
CA LYS A 228 3.66 10.44 -2.13
C LYS A 228 2.23 10.49 -1.60
N ASP A 229 1.83 11.64 -1.05
CA ASP A 229 0.47 11.86 -0.54
C ASP A 229 0.04 10.77 0.46
N CYS A 230 0.94 10.44 1.41
CA CYS A 230 0.75 9.36 2.37
C CYS A 230 0.66 9.87 3.81
N THR A 231 -0.07 9.13 4.65
CA THR A 231 -0.10 9.35 6.10
C THR A 231 0.34 8.09 6.84
N PHE A 232 1.36 8.21 7.69
CA PHE A 232 1.82 7.16 8.60
C PHE A 232 1.40 7.52 10.02
N TYR A 233 0.67 6.64 10.67
CA TYR A 233 0.07 6.89 11.98
C TYR A 233 0.35 5.76 12.97
N ASP A 234 0.63 6.13 14.23
CA ASP A 234 0.82 5.23 15.38
C ASP A 234 1.99 4.24 15.21
N MET A 235 3.14 4.79 14.76
CA MET A 235 4.37 4.02 14.56
C MET A 235 5.16 3.84 15.87
N SER A 236 5.98 2.80 15.94
CA SER A 236 6.86 2.54 17.09
C SER A 236 8.25 3.11 16.88
N ALA A 237 8.77 3.82 17.86
CA ALA A 237 10.14 4.37 17.85
C ALA A 237 11.24 3.29 17.79
N SER A 238 10.94 2.03 18.05
CA SER A 238 11.85 0.90 17.89
C SER A 238 11.97 0.45 16.43
N ASP A 239 10.99 0.77 15.60
CA ASP A 239 10.91 0.31 14.22
C ASP A 239 11.79 1.16 13.29
N ALA A 240 12.23 0.58 12.18
CA ALA A 240 12.94 1.27 11.12
C ALA A 240 12.03 1.45 9.89
N PHE A 241 12.04 2.65 9.28
CA PHE A 241 11.32 2.87 8.05
C PHE A 241 12.01 2.16 6.88
N CYS A 242 13.31 2.38 6.73
CA CYS A 242 14.13 1.76 5.68
C CYS A 242 15.28 0.95 6.27
N ARG A 243 15.56 -0.22 5.66
CA ARG A 243 16.73 -1.02 5.94
C ARG A 243 17.39 -1.48 4.63
N ASP A 244 18.73 -1.43 4.59
CA ASP A 244 19.57 -1.86 3.47
C ASP A 244 19.23 -1.17 2.13
N THR A 245 18.86 0.12 2.20
CA THR A 245 18.42 0.92 1.04
C THR A 245 19.54 1.74 0.39
N LYS A 246 20.80 1.46 0.68
CA LYS A 246 21.97 2.26 0.22
C LYS A 246 22.07 2.42 -1.31
N ASP A 247 21.60 1.46 -2.07
CA ASP A 247 21.66 1.49 -3.54
C ASP A 247 20.34 1.99 -4.18
N MET A 248 19.50 2.65 -3.39
CA MET A 248 18.19 3.14 -3.82
C MET A 248 18.17 4.65 -3.99
N THR A 249 17.31 5.10 -4.89
CA THR A 249 16.81 6.48 -4.87
C THR A 249 15.47 6.49 -4.14
N ILE A 250 15.38 7.26 -3.06
CA ILE A 250 14.14 7.44 -2.30
C ILE A 250 13.61 8.84 -2.54
N THR A 251 12.36 8.94 -2.95
CA THR A 251 11.63 10.21 -3.10
C THR A 251 10.44 10.21 -2.16
N ILE A 252 10.34 11.23 -1.31
CA ILE A 252 9.22 11.43 -0.39
C ILE A 252 8.62 12.80 -0.69
N SER A 253 7.31 12.83 -0.92
CA SER A 253 6.59 14.08 -1.16
C SER A 253 5.23 14.10 -0.47
N ASN A 254 4.82 15.25 0.04
CA ASN A 254 3.54 15.47 0.72
C ASN A 254 3.15 14.32 1.66
N THR A 255 4.07 13.93 2.56
CA THR A 255 3.88 12.77 3.45
C THR A 255 3.89 13.21 4.90
N LEU A 256 2.88 12.79 5.66
CA LEU A 256 2.69 13.11 7.06
C LEU A 256 2.99 11.90 7.96
N PHE A 257 3.76 12.14 9.01
CA PHE A 257 3.97 11.21 10.11
C PHE A 257 3.30 11.76 11.38
N ALA A 258 2.44 10.96 12.00
CA ALA A 258 1.73 11.33 13.21
C ALA A 258 1.68 10.17 14.20
N LYS A 259 1.69 10.48 15.48
CA LYS A 259 1.65 9.60 16.65
C LYS A 259 2.78 8.58 16.71
N GLY A 260 3.55 8.63 17.79
CA GLY A 260 4.64 7.71 18.04
C GLY A 260 5.99 8.18 17.50
N GLY A 261 6.70 7.31 16.80
CA GLY A 261 8.01 7.62 16.26
C GLY A 261 8.53 6.54 15.31
N VAL A 262 9.65 6.80 14.65
CA VAL A 262 10.32 5.82 13.78
C VAL A 262 11.78 6.17 13.60
N LYS A 263 12.63 5.17 13.41
CA LYS A 263 13.99 5.37 12.86
C LYS A 263 13.88 5.47 11.35
N PRO A 264 14.27 6.57 10.71
CA PRO A 264 14.27 6.66 9.25
C PRO A 264 15.03 5.54 8.57
N PHE A 265 16.22 5.22 9.10
CA PHE A 265 17.07 4.13 8.64
C PHE A 265 17.46 3.20 9.80
N TYR A 266 17.70 1.94 9.49
CA TYR A 266 18.14 0.95 10.48
C TYR A 266 19.51 1.32 11.09
N ASN A 267 20.44 1.72 10.22
CA ASN A 267 21.77 2.21 10.58
C ASN A 267 22.29 3.14 9.48
N THR A 268 23.45 3.75 9.68
CA THR A 268 24.05 4.67 8.68
C THR A 268 24.39 4.00 7.36
N SER A 269 24.68 2.70 7.34
CA SER A 269 24.94 1.95 6.10
C SER A 269 23.68 1.67 5.29
N SER A 270 22.52 1.85 5.88
CA SER A 270 21.23 1.68 5.22
C SER A 270 20.71 2.95 4.53
N VAL A 271 21.46 4.05 4.62
CA VAL A 271 21.06 5.32 4.00
C VAL A 271 21.01 5.16 2.48
N ALA A 272 19.95 5.67 1.87
CA ALA A 272 19.77 5.69 0.42
C ALA A 272 20.94 6.41 -0.27
N THR A 273 21.30 5.96 -1.47
CA THR A 273 22.30 6.63 -2.30
C THR A 273 21.84 8.04 -2.67
N THR A 274 20.56 8.20 -2.98
CA THR A 274 19.92 9.49 -3.24
C THR A 274 18.62 9.59 -2.45
N LEU A 275 18.48 10.67 -1.70
CA LEU A 275 17.25 10.98 -0.94
C LEU A 275 16.72 12.35 -1.37
N ASN A 276 15.56 12.35 -2.01
CA ASN A 276 14.82 13.53 -2.44
C ASN A 276 13.61 13.72 -1.52
N VAL A 277 13.53 14.85 -0.86
CA VAL A 277 12.41 15.18 0.03
C VAL A 277 11.75 16.47 -0.44
N ASN A 278 10.45 16.41 -0.70
CA ASN A 278 9.63 17.56 -1.07
C ASN A 278 8.29 17.50 -0.33
N GLY A 279 8.24 18.07 0.89
CA GLY A 279 7.06 18.01 1.74
C GLY A 279 7.03 16.73 2.60
N LEU A 280 7.95 16.65 3.54
CA LEU A 280 7.92 15.68 4.63
C LEU A 280 7.45 16.42 5.88
N TYR A 281 6.36 15.95 6.48
CA TYR A 281 5.71 16.58 7.63
C TYR A 281 5.65 15.63 8.80
N LYS A 282 5.66 16.18 10.01
CA LYS A 282 5.36 15.42 11.21
C LYS A 282 4.49 16.22 12.17
N ALA A 283 3.64 15.54 12.92
CA ALA A 283 2.95 16.11 14.08
C ALA A 283 3.96 16.53 15.16
N SER A 284 3.62 17.50 16.01
CA SER A 284 4.54 18.01 17.03
C SER A 284 4.99 16.95 18.05
N ASP A 285 4.15 15.96 18.31
CA ASP A 285 4.38 14.84 19.22
C ASP A 285 5.00 13.60 18.54
N PHE A 286 5.25 13.63 17.22
CA PHE A 286 5.95 12.56 16.51
C PHE A 286 7.46 12.74 16.55
N SER A 287 8.20 11.63 16.67
CA SER A 287 9.66 11.63 16.74
C SER A 287 10.32 10.85 15.61
N PHE A 288 11.18 11.51 14.82
CA PHE A 288 12.24 10.82 14.08
C PHE A 288 13.41 10.58 15.03
N VAL A 289 13.72 9.31 15.29
CA VAL A 289 14.84 8.93 16.15
C VAL A 289 16.13 8.77 15.34
N THR A 290 17.27 8.92 15.95
CA THR A 290 18.59 8.84 15.29
C THR A 290 18.90 7.43 14.79
N PRO A 291 19.55 7.27 13.59
CA PRO A 291 19.83 8.36 12.66
C PRO A 291 18.55 8.92 12.04
N ASP A 292 18.49 10.23 11.86
CA ASP A 292 17.36 10.89 11.18
C ASP A 292 17.47 10.81 9.65
N TRP A 293 16.54 11.45 8.96
CA TRP A 293 16.55 11.46 7.49
C TRP A 293 17.75 12.19 6.90
N GLY A 294 18.44 13.03 7.67
CA GLY A 294 19.48 13.93 7.16
C GLY A 294 18.94 14.96 6.15
N LYS A 295 17.64 15.21 6.16
CA LYS A 295 16.91 16.14 5.28
C LYS A 295 15.91 16.93 6.10
N ASP A 296 15.58 18.12 5.59
CA ASP A 296 14.60 18.98 6.23
C ASP A 296 13.21 18.35 6.21
N TYR A 297 12.52 18.49 7.32
CA TYR A 297 11.11 18.17 7.47
C TYR A 297 10.41 19.32 8.20
N THR A 298 9.10 19.46 7.95
CA THR A 298 8.28 20.45 8.62
C THR A 298 7.60 19.83 9.84
N SER A 299 7.90 20.35 11.03
CA SER A 299 7.14 20.01 12.22
C SER A 299 5.90 20.88 12.28
N LEU A 300 4.73 20.26 12.19
CA LEU A 300 3.45 20.96 12.35
C LEU A 300 3.29 21.40 13.82
N PRO A 301 2.63 22.52 14.09
CA PRO A 301 2.44 23.00 15.47
C PRO A 301 1.40 22.19 16.24
N LEU A 302 0.66 21.28 15.59
CA LEU A 302 -0.41 20.48 16.15
C LEU A 302 0.08 19.08 16.53
N THR A 303 -0.45 18.54 17.62
CA THR A 303 -0.25 17.15 18.02
C THR A 303 -1.05 16.21 17.12
N SER A 304 -0.75 14.93 17.17
CA SER A 304 -1.48 13.91 16.42
C SER A 304 -2.97 13.87 16.76
N ASP A 305 -3.32 14.05 18.04
CA ASP A 305 -4.72 14.07 18.49
C ASP A 305 -5.44 15.36 18.09
N GLN A 306 -4.71 16.46 17.92
CA GLN A 306 -5.28 17.71 17.37
C GLN A 306 -5.51 17.61 15.86
N LEU A 307 -4.60 16.97 15.14
CA LEU A 307 -4.75 16.71 13.71
C LEU A 307 -5.91 15.73 13.45
N PHE A 308 -5.96 14.64 14.20
CA PHE A 308 -6.88 13.52 14.03
C PHE A 308 -7.61 13.18 15.34
N PRO A 309 -8.67 13.91 15.68
CA PRO A 309 -9.37 13.72 16.96
C PRO A 309 -9.91 12.29 17.18
N ASN A 310 -10.22 11.57 16.10
CA ASN A 310 -10.68 10.19 16.12
C ASN A 310 -9.59 9.16 15.76
N GLY A 311 -8.33 9.56 15.71
CA GLY A 311 -7.22 8.71 15.30
C GLY A 311 -7.06 7.44 16.13
N SER A 312 -7.46 7.46 17.42
CA SER A 312 -7.48 6.26 18.27
C SER A 312 -8.47 5.19 17.80
N SER A 313 -9.47 5.56 17.02
CA SER A 313 -10.44 4.69 16.36
C SER A 313 -10.06 4.41 14.89
N GLU A 314 -8.82 4.73 14.51
CA GLU A 314 -8.31 4.55 13.13
C GLU A 314 -9.05 5.40 12.08
N ASP A 315 -9.73 6.47 12.50
CA ASP A 315 -10.30 7.50 11.64
C ASP A 315 -9.36 8.71 11.64
N LEU A 316 -8.66 8.92 10.54
CA LEU A 316 -7.71 10.01 10.36
C LEU A 316 -8.36 11.24 9.71
N THR A 317 -9.68 11.41 9.82
CA THR A 317 -10.34 12.65 9.40
C THR A 317 -9.77 13.82 10.20
N PHE A 318 -9.32 14.85 9.49
CA PHE A 318 -8.78 16.05 10.12
C PHE A 318 -9.85 16.73 10.99
N GLY A 319 -9.43 17.23 12.16
CA GLY A 319 -10.30 18.02 13.00
C GLY A 319 -10.83 19.26 12.27
N ALA A 320 -12.04 19.70 12.63
CA ALA A 320 -12.68 20.86 11.99
C ALA A 320 -11.84 22.15 12.11
N ASP A 321 -11.11 22.29 13.22
CA ASP A 321 -10.28 23.44 13.52
C ASP A 321 -8.85 23.35 12.95
N VAL A 322 -8.51 22.28 12.23
CA VAL A 322 -7.19 22.12 11.60
C VAL A 322 -7.12 23.05 10.38
N PRO A 323 -6.18 24.03 10.36
CA PRO A 323 -5.98 24.89 9.20
C PRO A 323 -5.69 24.09 7.92
N GLU A 324 -6.15 24.60 6.78
CA GLU A 324 -6.01 23.91 5.49
C GLU A 324 -4.53 23.63 5.13
N GLU A 325 -3.63 24.56 5.45
CA GLU A 325 -2.19 24.42 5.22
C GLU A 325 -1.53 23.28 6.02
N TYR A 326 -2.19 22.75 7.04
CA TYR A 326 -1.70 21.61 7.84
C TYR A 326 -2.37 20.29 7.45
N ARG A 327 -3.36 20.32 6.53
CA ARG A 327 -4.03 19.12 6.02
C ARG A 327 -3.22 18.49 4.90
N VAL A 328 -2.09 17.90 5.26
CA VAL A 328 -1.12 17.29 4.37
C VAL A 328 -1.15 15.77 4.49
N GLY A 329 -0.48 15.07 3.56
CA GLY A 329 -0.49 13.60 3.52
C GLY A 329 -1.63 13.06 2.65
N ASP A 330 -2.26 12.00 3.09
CA ASP A 330 -3.35 11.34 2.36
C ASP A 330 -4.61 12.19 2.35
N GLN A 331 -4.98 12.68 1.19
CA GLN A 331 -6.04 13.67 0.99
C GLN A 331 -7.47 13.13 1.18
N ARG A 332 -7.63 11.80 1.29
CA ARG A 332 -8.97 11.20 1.57
C ARG A 332 -9.57 11.68 2.90
N TRP A 333 -8.76 12.16 3.82
CA TRP A 333 -9.16 12.61 5.14
C TRP A 333 -9.55 14.10 5.22
N ASN A 334 -9.41 14.81 4.12
CA ASN A 334 -9.92 16.17 3.93
C ASN A 334 -11.42 16.13 3.63
N LYS A 335 -12.24 16.06 4.66
CA LYS A 335 -13.71 16.05 4.53
C LYS A 335 -14.31 17.34 5.07
#